data_a9c2f4fbf4957542a989d0594dd9eed4
#
_entry.id   a9c2f4fbf4957542a989d0594dd9eed4
#
_cell.length_a   1.000
_cell.length_b   1.000
_cell.length_c   1.000
_cell.angle_alpha   90.00
_cell.angle_beta   90.00
_cell.angle_gamma   90.00
#
_symmetry.space_group_name_H-M   'P 1'
#
loop_
_entity.id
_entity.type
_entity.pdbx_description
1 polymer ?
#
loop_
_entity_poly.entity_id
_entity_poly.type
_entity_poly.pdbx_seq_one_letter_code
_entity_poly.pdbx_strand_id
1 'polypeptide(L)'
;MQVIKRDGSIEEFNVDKIISAVEKAFKSCNKEMPQYLYDMIGALFGTLEGDTIGIEEIQNKVEDVLMNDKHFDVARSYIIYREQHKQARFIRERIDYMDEYSQSNENAATSSETDANANVTMKNVANLEGEVYKTTNRVIQRQRMKDKLNEMYPEVAKKYEEDLNSHVIYTHDEATTPVLKQYCMAVSLYPLMMEGVGNIDGITPTPPNDLQSFSGQVTNLIFLLSSQCKGAVAVGEYFIALNYYIVQEFGPNWYEKLDVITTTEHCNKQRTIRDAIYKAFKQFIYGVNQPAGNRSYQSPFTNVSYYDHTYFDSLFGEFYYPDGTKPQWEAVDCLQRLFMKFFNKLRTKQILTFPVETMAMVYDPKTNDIIDKE
;
A
#
# COMPACT_ATOMS: atom_id res chain seq x y z
N MET A 1 6.92 -38.92 -23.24
CA MET A 1 7.09 -37.46 -23.22
C MET A 1 5.98 -36.84 -22.35
N GLN A 2 6.28 -35.88 -21.54
CA GLN A 2 5.34 -35.20 -20.66
C GLN A 2 5.20 -33.72 -21.05
N VAL A 3 4.06 -33.12 -20.77
CA VAL A 3 3.78 -31.69 -21.02
C VAL A 3 3.79 -30.92 -19.72
N ILE A 4 4.59 -29.87 -19.65
CA ILE A 4 4.58 -28.90 -18.57
C ILE A 4 3.53 -27.84 -18.91
N LYS A 5 2.46 -27.78 -18.11
CA LYS A 5 1.42 -26.77 -18.24
C LYS A 5 1.88 -25.42 -17.65
N ARG A 6 1.07 -24.37 -17.89
CA ARG A 6 1.35 -22.99 -17.43
C ARG A 6 1.36 -22.84 -15.90
N ASP A 7 0.62 -23.69 -15.20
CA ASP A 7 0.58 -23.77 -13.73
C ASP A 7 1.72 -24.62 -13.13
N GLY A 8 2.62 -25.13 -13.98
CA GLY A 8 3.70 -26.02 -13.58
C GLY A 8 3.30 -27.48 -13.42
N SER A 9 2.03 -27.84 -13.58
CA SER A 9 1.57 -29.22 -13.54
C SER A 9 2.08 -30.01 -14.75
N ILE A 10 2.30 -31.32 -14.56
CA ILE A 10 2.85 -32.21 -15.57
C ILE A 10 1.75 -33.21 -15.95
N GLU A 11 1.49 -33.32 -17.24
CA GLU A 11 0.57 -34.33 -17.82
C GLU A 11 1.26 -35.15 -18.88
N GLU A 12 0.70 -36.32 -19.20
CA GLU A 12 1.15 -37.12 -20.35
C GLU A 12 0.85 -36.37 -21.65
N PHE A 13 1.81 -36.41 -22.57
CA PHE A 13 1.65 -35.82 -23.88
C PHE A 13 0.60 -36.58 -24.69
N ASN A 14 -0.34 -35.85 -25.28
CA ASN A 14 -1.38 -36.41 -26.14
C ASN A 14 -1.52 -35.57 -27.41
N VAL A 15 -1.11 -36.12 -28.53
CA VAL A 15 -1.15 -35.48 -29.85
C VAL A 15 -2.59 -35.24 -30.32
N ASP A 16 -3.58 -36.05 -29.90
CA ASP A 16 -4.98 -35.89 -30.29
C ASP A 16 -5.58 -34.58 -29.79
N LYS A 17 -5.10 -34.11 -28.63
CA LYS A 17 -5.49 -32.78 -28.12
C LYS A 17 -5.03 -31.67 -29.05
N ILE A 18 -3.87 -31.79 -29.64
CA ILE A 18 -3.29 -30.82 -30.59
C ILE A 18 -4.08 -30.88 -31.90
N ILE A 19 -4.27 -32.08 -32.45
CA ILE A 19 -5.05 -32.31 -33.67
C ILE A 19 -6.45 -31.70 -33.53
N SER A 20 -7.15 -32.00 -32.44
CA SER A 20 -8.47 -31.46 -32.17
C SER A 20 -8.51 -29.93 -32.10
N ALA A 21 -7.45 -29.30 -31.58
CA ALA A 21 -7.34 -27.84 -31.54
C ALA A 21 -7.16 -27.25 -32.96
N VAL A 22 -6.35 -27.90 -33.79
CA VAL A 22 -6.14 -27.49 -35.19
C VAL A 22 -7.40 -27.70 -36.03
N GLU A 23 -8.08 -28.83 -35.87
CA GLU A 23 -9.38 -29.10 -36.55
C GLU A 23 -10.42 -28.00 -36.22
N LYS A 24 -10.49 -27.58 -34.97
CA LYS A 24 -11.38 -26.48 -34.56
C LYS A 24 -11.03 -25.17 -35.27
N ALA A 25 -9.72 -24.88 -35.45
CA ALA A 25 -9.30 -23.71 -36.19
C ALA A 25 -9.64 -23.80 -37.67
N PHE A 26 -9.53 -24.98 -38.32
CA PHE A 26 -10.00 -25.18 -39.68
C PHE A 26 -11.51 -24.99 -39.80
N LYS A 27 -12.31 -25.60 -38.90
CA LYS A 27 -13.76 -25.45 -38.86
C LYS A 27 -14.20 -24.00 -38.67
N SER A 28 -13.47 -23.22 -37.87
CA SER A 28 -13.79 -21.79 -37.68
C SER A 28 -13.61 -20.97 -38.97
N CYS A 29 -12.79 -21.46 -39.89
CA CYS A 29 -12.56 -20.88 -41.22
C CYS A 29 -13.47 -21.55 -42.30
N ASN A 30 -14.47 -22.36 -41.93
CA ASN A 30 -15.29 -23.14 -42.82
C ASN A 30 -14.48 -24.07 -43.75
N LYS A 31 -13.42 -24.66 -43.24
CA LYS A 31 -12.51 -25.57 -43.97
C LYS A 31 -12.42 -26.90 -43.24
N GLU A 32 -12.12 -27.95 -43.99
CA GLU A 32 -11.73 -29.23 -43.42
C GLU A 32 -10.21 -29.35 -43.34
N MET A 33 -9.69 -29.96 -42.27
CA MET A 33 -8.29 -30.21 -42.13
C MET A 33 -7.82 -31.29 -43.10
N PRO A 34 -6.84 -31.01 -43.96
CA PRO A 34 -6.31 -32.02 -44.90
C PRO A 34 -5.63 -33.19 -44.18
N GLN A 35 -5.81 -34.40 -44.71
CA GLN A 35 -5.27 -35.63 -44.11
C GLN A 35 -3.74 -35.55 -43.87
N TYR A 36 -2.98 -34.99 -44.80
CA TYR A 36 -1.54 -34.88 -44.64
C TYR A 36 -1.08 -34.03 -43.43
N LEU A 37 -1.89 -33.11 -42.96
CA LEU A 37 -1.59 -32.32 -41.78
C LEU A 37 -1.70 -33.13 -40.49
N TYR A 38 -2.57 -34.12 -40.41
CA TYR A 38 -2.60 -35.10 -39.31
C TYR A 38 -1.28 -35.82 -39.22
N ASP A 39 -0.76 -36.32 -40.38
CA ASP A 39 0.48 -37.04 -40.45
C ASP A 39 1.67 -36.13 -40.12
N MET A 40 1.66 -34.89 -40.61
CA MET A 40 2.72 -33.91 -40.37
C MET A 40 2.81 -33.53 -38.88
N ILE A 41 1.69 -33.27 -38.24
CA ILE A 41 1.63 -32.94 -36.81
C ILE A 41 2.07 -34.17 -36.00
N GLY A 42 1.57 -35.35 -36.34
CA GLY A 42 1.99 -36.58 -35.69
C GLY A 42 3.48 -36.85 -35.79
N ALA A 43 4.06 -36.68 -37.00
CA ALA A 43 5.51 -36.81 -37.22
C ALA A 43 6.33 -35.78 -36.45
N LEU A 44 5.93 -34.50 -36.48
CA LEU A 44 6.63 -33.41 -35.78
C LEU A 44 6.77 -33.70 -34.28
N PHE A 45 5.69 -34.10 -33.65
CA PHE A 45 5.70 -34.38 -32.21
C PHE A 45 6.19 -35.78 -31.86
N GLY A 46 6.17 -36.72 -32.81
CA GLY A 46 6.75 -38.05 -32.65
C GLY A 46 8.27 -38.07 -32.70
N THR A 47 8.90 -37.06 -33.30
CA THR A 47 10.37 -36.94 -33.45
C THR A 47 11.02 -36.05 -32.38
N LEU A 48 10.22 -35.51 -31.46
CA LEU A 48 10.80 -34.68 -30.39
C LEU A 48 11.61 -35.52 -29.41
N GLU A 49 12.85 -35.13 -29.24
CA GLU A 49 13.76 -35.69 -28.25
C GLU A 49 13.57 -34.96 -26.91
N GLY A 50 13.43 -35.73 -25.84
CA GLY A 50 13.32 -35.20 -24.48
C GLY A 50 12.14 -35.78 -23.70
N ASP A 51 12.24 -35.70 -22.36
CA ASP A 51 11.21 -36.23 -21.46
C ASP A 51 10.04 -35.28 -21.25
N THR A 52 10.27 -33.97 -21.45
CA THR A 52 9.26 -32.92 -21.20
C THR A 52 9.26 -31.83 -22.26
N ILE A 53 8.08 -31.26 -22.56
CA ILE A 53 7.89 -30.11 -23.44
C ILE A 53 6.89 -29.09 -22.81
N GLY A 54 7.16 -27.81 -22.96
CA GLY A 54 6.27 -26.76 -22.50
C GLY A 54 5.04 -26.58 -23.39
N ILE A 55 3.86 -26.30 -22.81
CA ILE A 55 2.63 -26.08 -23.57
C ILE A 55 2.75 -24.91 -24.57
N GLU A 56 3.49 -23.86 -24.25
CA GLU A 56 3.71 -22.74 -25.16
C GLU A 56 4.57 -23.13 -26.35
N GLU A 57 5.56 -23.99 -26.14
CA GLU A 57 6.40 -24.51 -27.23
C GLU A 57 5.59 -25.36 -28.18
N ILE A 58 4.70 -26.23 -27.67
CA ILE A 58 3.76 -27.00 -28.49
C ILE A 58 2.93 -26.05 -29.36
N GLN A 59 2.37 -25.00 -28.78
CA GLN A 59 1.53 -24.06 -29.52
C GLN A 59 2.30 -23.29 -30.59
N ASN A 60 3.52 -22.86 -30.28
CA ASN A 60 4.36 -22.18 -31.26
C ASN A 60 4.72 -23.11 -32.44
N LYS A 61 5.05 -24.37 -32.17
CA LYS A 61 5.32 -25.38 -33.24
C LYS A 61 4.06 -25.59 -34.13
N VAL A 62 2.87 -25.60 -33.57
CA VAL A 62 1.61 -25.70 -34.34
C VAL A 62 1.41 -24.47 -35.21
N GLU A 63 1.63 -23.27 -34.69
CA GLU A 63 1.57 -22.04 -35.46
C GLU A 63 2.54 -22.04 -36.63
N ASP A 64 3.78 -22.45 -36.38
CA ASP A 64 4.83 -22.59 -37.41
C ASP A 64 4.43 -23.57 -38.51
N VAL A 65 3.85 -24.71 -38.16
CA VAL A 65 3.36 -25.69 -39.14
C VAL A 65 2.28 -25.08 -40.04
N LEU A 66 1.29 -24.43 -39.44
CA LEU A 66 0.18 -23.82 -40.17
C LEU A 66 0.64 -22.67 -41.08
N MET A 67 1.61 -21.88 -40.64
CA MET A 67 2.17 -20.77 -41.41
C MET A 67 3.05 -21.27 -42.54
N ASN A 68 3.94 -22.23 -42.27
CA ASN A 68 4.84 -22.80 -43.29
C ASN A 68 4.09 -23.54 -44.40
N ASP A 69 2.97 -24.18 -44.03
CA ASP A 69 2.07 -24.84 -44.99
C ASP A 69 1.05 -23.89 -45.64
N LYS A 70 1.24 -22.57 -45.46
CA LYS A 70 0.43 -21.48 -46.07
C LYS A 70 -1.04 -21.48 -45.69
N HIS A 71 -1.44 -22.09 -44.62
CA HIS A 71 -2.77 -22.00 -44.03
C HIS A 71 -2.92 -20.73 -43.17
N PHE A 72 -2.62 -19.55 -43.74
CA PHE A 72 -2.52 -18.29 -42.99
C PHE A 72 -3.80 -17.86 -42.29
N ASP A 73 -4.97 -18.14 -42.87
CA ASP A 73 -6.26 -17.81 -42.26
C ASP A 73 -6.56 -18.72 -41.05
N VAL A 74 -6.22 -20.01 -41.16
CA VAL A 74 -6.34 -20.97 -40.07
C VAL A 74 -5.33 -20.67 -38.95
N ALA A 75 -4.07 -20.38 -39.30
CA ALA A 75 -3.05 -19.95 -38.36
C ALA A 75 -3.51 -18.71 -37.57
N ARG A 76 -4.06 -17.70 -38.27
CA ARG A 76 -4.62 -16.52 -37.62
C ARG A 76 -5.77 -16.84 -36.67
N SER A 77 -6.69 -17.71 -37.09
CA SER A 77 -7.80 -18.17 -36.23
C SER A 77 -7.28 -18.89 -35.00
N TYR A 78 -6.28 -19.76 -35.15
CA TYR A 78 -5.65 -20.50 -34.07
C TYR A 78 -4.99 -19.55 -33.05
N ILE A 79 -4.23 -18.54 -33.51
CA ILE A 79 -3.58 -17.54 -32.67
C ILE A 79 -4.62 -16.69 -31.92
N ILE A 80 -5.68 -16.23 -32.60
CA ILE A 80 -6.74 -15.47 -31.97
C ILE A 80 -7.46 -16.32 -30.90
N TYR A 81 -7.77 -17.55 -31.20
CA TYR A 81 -8.39 -18.48 -30.25
C TYR A 81 -7.49 -18.72 -29.02
N ARG A 82 -6.17 -18.91 -29.23
CA ARG A 82 -5.19 -19.04 -28.16
C ARG A 82 -5.20 -17.82 -27.22
N GLU A 83 -5.20 -16.61 -27.79
CA GLU A 83 -5.22 -15.37 -27.01
C GLU A 83 -6.56 -15.19 -26.27
N GLN A 84 -7.70 -15.47 -26.93
CA GLN A 84 -9.01 -15.42 -26.29
C GLN A 84 -9.11 -16.39 -25.10
N HIS A 85 -8.60 -17.60 -25.25
CA HIS A 85 -8.55 -18.57 -24.16
C HIS A 85 -7.61 -18.16 -23.02
N LYS A 86 -6.51 -17.48 -23.34
CA LYS A 86 -5.62 -16.91 -22.33
C LYS A 86 -6.34 -15.83 -21.50
N GLN A 87 -7.07 -14.94 -22.17
CA GLN A 87 -7.88 -13.91 -21.51
C GLN A 87 -9.03 -14.52 -20.69
N ALA A 88 -9.72 -15.51 -21.24
CA ALA A 88 -10.80 -16.19 -20.53
C ALA A 88 -10.31 -16.91 -19.26
N ARG A 89 -9.14 -17.56 -19.31
CA ARG A 89 -8.52 -18.14 -18.10
C ARG A 89 -8.16 -17.07 -17.07
N PHE A 90 -7.54 -15.98 -17.51
CA PHE A 90 -7.22 -14.86 -16.62
C PHE A 90 -8.47 -14.31 -15.91
N ILE A 91 -9.58 -14.17 -16.65
CA ILE A 91 -10.86 -13.73 -16.07
C ILE A 91 -11.38 -14.78 -15.08
N ARG A 92 -11.31 -16.08 -15.45
CA ARG A 92 -11.79 -17.15 -14.58
C ARG A 92 -11.01 -17.22 -13.27
N GLU A 93 -9.69 -17.19 -13.33
CA GLU A 93 -8.83 -17.14 -12.13
C GLU A 93 -9.17 -15.94 -11.23
N ARG A 94 -9.56 -14.81 -11.83
CA ARG A 94 -10.01 -13.65 -11.05
C ARG A 94 -11.37 -13.85 -10.40
N ILE A 95 -12.31 -14.48 -11.12
CA ILE A 95 -13.62 -14.82 -10.57
C ILE A 95 -13.46 -15.82 -9.42
N ASP A 96 -12.70 -16.89 -9.62
CA ASP A 96 -12.46 -17.91 -8.61
C ASP A 96 -11.81 -17.29 -7.35
N TYR A 97 -10.84 -16.39 -7.53
CA TYR A 97 -10.25 -15.63 -6.42
C TYR A 97 -11.27 -14.75 -5.69
N MET A 98 -12.15 -14.06 -6.44
CA MET A 98 -13.20 -13.23 -5.83
C MET A 98 -14.22 -14.08 -5.06
N ASP A 99 -14.57 -15.22 -5.59
CA ASP A 99 -15.50 -16.15 -4.95
C ASP A 99 -14.90 -16.74 -3.66
N GLU A 100 -13.65 -17.19 -3.70
CA GLU A 100 -12.92 -17.65 -2.51
C GLU A 100 -12.83 -16.54 -1.45
N TYR A 101 -12.52 -15.31 -1.88
CA TYR A 101 -12.42 -14.18 -0.98
C TYR A 101 -13.76 -13.86 -0.30
N SER A 102 -14.85 -13.93 -1.05
CA SER A 102 -16.21 -13.65 -0.57
C SER A 102 -16.77 -14.76 0.31
N GLN A 103 -16.36 -16.02 0.06
CA GLN A 103 -16.80 -17.21 0.78
C GLN A 103 -15.96 -17.55 2.01
N SER A 104 -14.87 -16.81 2.28
CA SER A 104 -14.03 -17.08 3.43
C SER A 104 -14.84 -16.92 4.72
N ASN A 105 -15.16 -18.06 5.35
CA ASN A 105 -15.84 -18.12 6.63
C ASN A 105 -15.00 -17.43 7.72
N GLU A 106 -15.68 -16.90 8.75
CA GLU A 106 -15.09 -16.25 9.92
C GLU A 106 -13.98 -17.07 10.63
N ASN A 107 -13.89 -18.37 10.35
CA ASN A 107 -12.87 -19.27 10.88
C ASN A 107 -11.55 -19.30 10.09
N ALA A 108 -11.44 -18.61 8.98
CA ALA A 108 -10.25 -18.57 8.15
C ALA A 108 -9.27 -17.45 8.53
N ALA A 109 -9.46 -16.76 9.64
CA ALA A 109 -8.52 -15.78 10.18
C ALA A 109 -7.24 -16.46 10.66
N THR A 110 -6.43 -16.93 9.73
CA THR A 110 -5.07 -17.38 10.00
C THR A 110 -4.14 -16.18 10.11
N SER A 111 -3.01 -16.33 10.77
CA SER A 111 -2.00 -15.27 10.90
C SER A 111 -1.48 -14.75 9.55
N SER A 112 -1.62 -15.52 8.47
CA SER A 112 -1.27 -15.12 7.10
C SER A 112 -2.26 -14.14 6.46
N GLU A 113 -3.45 -13.99 7.02
CA GLU A 113 -4.49 -13.09 6.54
C GLU A 113 -4.46 -11.72 7.24
N THR A 114 -3.62 -11.60 8.27
CA THR A 114 -3.42 -10.35 8.99
C THR A 114 -2.25 -9.59 8.39
N ASP A 115 -2.52 -8.45 7.78
CA ASP A 115 -1.47 -7.50 7.42
C ASP A 115 -1.17 -6.60 8.63
N ALA A 116 -0.13 -6.97 9.39
CA ALA A 116 0.29 -6.23 10.58
C ALA A 116 0.70 -4.79 10.28
N ASN A 117 1.21 -4.50 9.08
CA ASN A 117 1.55 -3.15 8.65
C ASN A 117 0.34 -2.27 8.37
N ALA A 118 -0.79 -2.90 8.04
CA ALA A 118 -2.01 -2.20 7.67
C ALA A 118 -3.10 -2.26 8.73
N ASN A 119 -2.92 -2.99 9.83
CA ASN A 119 -3.95 -3.29 10.84
C ASN A 119 -5.22 -3.95 10.25
N VAL A 120 -5.08 -4.67 9.15
CA VAL A 120 -6.19 -5.37 8.50
C VAL A 120 -6.22 -6.81 8.99
N THR A 121 -7.29 -7.18 9.66
CA THR A 121 -7.47 -8.53 10.24
C THR A 121 -8.56 -9.34 9.55
N MET A 122 -9.28 -8.74 8.61
CA MET A 122 -10.41 -9.39 7.94
C MET A 122 -10.45 -9.07 6.46
N LYS A 123 -10.82 -10.05 5.66
CA LYS A 123 -11.18 -9.86 4.26
C LYS A 123 -12.51 -9.11 4.16
N ASN A 124 -12.59 -8.14 3.25
CA ASN A 124 -13.81 -7.37 3.00
C ASN A 124 -13.85 -6.85 1.55
N VAL A 125 -15.02 -6.34 1.14
CA VAL A 125 -15.25 -5.90 -0.24
C VAL A 125 -14.27 -4.81 -0.69
N ALA A 126 -13.95 -3.84 0.17
CA ALA A 126 -13.03 -2.75 -0.21
C ALA A 126 -11.59 -3.25 -0.41
N ASN A 127 -11.19 -4.27 0.35
CA ASN A 127 -9.91 -4.94 0.17
C ASN A 127 -9.88 -5.73 -1.14
N LEU A 128 -10.96 -6.44 -1.43
CA LEU A 128 -11.13 -7.20 -2.66
C LEU A 128 -11.04 -6.30 -3.90
N GLU A 129 -11.70 -5.14 -3.90
CA GLU A 129 -11.57 -4.17 -4.99
C GLU A 129 -10.12 -3.75 -5.22
N GLY A 130 -9.38 -3.46 -4.15
CA GLY A 130 -7.95 -3.16 -4.24
C GLY A 130 -7.14 -4.27 -4.89
N GLU A 131 -7.39 -5.53 -4.53
CA GLU A 131 -6.71 -6.69 -5.09
C GLU A 131 -7.03 -6.91 -6.58
N VAL A 132 -8.28 -6.74 -6.97
CA VAL A 132 -8.71 -6.87 -8.37
C VAL A 132 -7.97 -5.86 -9.27
N TYR A 133 -7.81 -4.63 -8.81
CA TYR A 133 -7.13 -3.59 -9.58
C TYR A 133 -5.61 -3.71 -9.62
N LYS A 134 -4.97 -4.43 -8.71
CA LYS A 134 -3.50 -4.53 -8.61
C LYS A 134 -2.83 -4.97 -9.91
N THR A 135 -3.39 -5.92 -10.62
CA THR A 135 -2.81 -6.41 -11.89
C THR A 135 -2.82 -5.33 -12.97
N THR A 136 -3.95 -4.65 -13.14
CA THR A 136 -4.09 -3.54 -14.10
C THR A 136 -3.20 -2.37 -13.72
N ASN A 137 -3.16 -2.01 -12.44
CA ASN A 137 -2.31 -0.94 -11.92
C ASN A 137 -0.83 -1.20 -12.21
N ARG A 138 -0.37 -2.44 -12.01
CA ARG A 138 1.01 -2.85 -12.29
C ARG A 138 1.37 -2.67 -13.76
N VAL A 139 0.53 -3.13 -14.67
CA VAL A 139 0.76 -3.00 -16.11
C VAL A 139 0.86 -1.52 -16.52
N ILE A 140 -0.10 -0.71 -16.07
CA ILE A 140 -0.12 0.73 -16.39
C ILE A 140 1.11 1.43 -15.80
N GLN A 141 1.47 1.13 -14.56
CA GLN A 141 2.60 1.78 -13.91
C GLN A 141 3.94 1.39 -14.56
N ARG A 142 4.14 0.12 -14.92
CA ARG A 142 5.32 -0.34 -15.64
C ARG A 142 5.45 0.35 -17.00
N GLN A 143 4.35 0.45 -17.75
CA GLN A 143 4.37 1.16 -19.03
C GLN A 143 4.73 2.64 -18.85
N ARG A 144 4.11 3.34 -17.91
CA ARG A 144 4.44 4.73 -17.61
C ARG A 144 5.90 4.94 -17.17
N MET A 145 6.44 4.02 -16.38
CA MET A 145 7.85 4.07 -15.98
C MET A 145 8.77 3.86 -17.18
N LYS A 146 8.45 2.89 -18.04
CA LYS A 146 9.18 2.62 -19.27
C LYS A 146 9.18 3.85 -20.23
N ASP A 147 8.01 4.48 -20.39
CA ASP A 147 7.87 5.68 -21.20
C ASP A 147 8.73 6.82 -20.65
N LYS A 148 8.70 7.03 -19.33
CA LYS A 148 9.51 8.06 -18.67
C LYS A 148 11.02 7.78 -18.74
N LEU A 149 11.41 6.51 -18.60
CA LEU A 149 12.80 6.10 -18.78
C LEU A 149 13.25 6.27 -20.23
N ASN A 150 12.40 5.97 -21.21
CA ASN A 150 12.71 6.22 -22.63
C ASN A 150 12.94 7.70 -22.93
N GLU A 151 12.19 8.59 -22.29
CA GLU A 151 12.36 10.04 -22.40
C GLU A 151 13.70 10.52 -21.80
N MET A 152 14.07 10.00 -20.64
CA MET A 152 15.21 10.50 -19.85
C MET A 152 16.49 9.69 -20.05
N TYR A 153 16.38 8.37 -20.17
CA TYR A 153 17.48 7.40 -20.17
C TYR A 153 17.18 6.20 -21.08
N PRO A 154 17.20 6.37 -22.43
CA PRO A 154 16.75 5.34 -23.38
C PRO A 154 17.45 3.99 -23.22
N GLU A 155 18.74 3.99 -22.87
CA GLU A 155 19.51 2.74 -22.70
C GLU A 155 19.07 1.97 -21.45
N VAL A 156 18.64 2.67 -20.39
CA VAL A 156 18.10 2.05 -19.18
C VAL A 156 16.73 1.43 -19.47
N ALA A 157 15.91 2.14 -20.27
CA ALA A 157 14.58 1.67 -20.61
C ALA A 157 14.56 0.34 -21.36
N LYS A 158 15.57 0.06 -22.19
CA LYS A 158 15.71 -1.23 -22.90
C LYS A 158 15.84 -2.41 -21.94
N LYS A 159 16.55 -2.23 -20.82
CA LYS A 159 16.79 -3.28 -19.84
C LYS A 159 15.74 -3.32 -18.72
N TYR A 160 14.97 -2.28 -18.54
CA TYR A 160 14.07 -2.15 -17.39
C TYR A 160 13.10 -3.33 -17.23
N GLU A 161 12.48 -3.74 -18.33
CA GLU A 161 11.51 -4.82 -18.32
C GLU A 161 12.18 -6.20 -18.11
N GLU A 162 13.36 -6.40 -18.72
CA GLU A 162 14.16 -7.59 -18.52
C GLU A 162 14.62 -7.71 -17.05
N ASP A 163 15.16 -6.63 -16.49
CA ASP A 163 15.65 -6.59 -15.12
C ASP A 163 14.51 -6.76 -14.08
N LEU A 164 13.29 -6.25 -14.35
CA LEU A 164 12.12 -6.53 -13.54
C LEU A 164 11.70 -8.00 -13.59
N ASN A 165 11.65 -8.58 -14.80
CA ASN A 165 11.21 -9.95 -14.99
C ASN A 165 12.23 -10.98 -14.47
N SER A 166 13.51 -10.65 -14.52
CA SER A 166 14.61 -11.46 -13.96
C SER A 166 14.87 -11.21 -12.48
N HIS A 167 14.05 -10.34 -11.83
CA HIS A 167 14.18 -9.96 -10.42
C HIS A 167 15.52 -9.30 -10.04
N VAL A 168 16.22 -8.69 -10.99
CA VAL A 168 17.41 -7.87 -10.74
C VAL A 168 17.03 -6.58 -10.02
N ILE A 169 15.88 -6.00 -10.38
CA ILE A 169 15.30 -4.84 -9.72
C ILE A 169 13.90 -5.16 -9.17
N TYR A 170 13.51 -4.44 -8.13
CA TYR A 170 12.21 -4.54 -7.50
C TYR A 170 11.64 -3.14 -7.27
N THR A 171 10.37 -2.94 -7.66
CA THR A 171 9.64 -1.70 -7.40
C THR A 171 8.63 -1.94 -6.29
N HIS A 172 8.88 -1.34 -5.12
CA HIS A 172 8.00 -1.45 -3.96
C HIS A 172 6.65 -0.79 -4.24
N ASP A 173 5.57 -1.43 -3.81
CA ASP A 173 4.18 -0.96 -3.98
C ASP A 173 3.77 -0.63 -5.43
N GLU A 174 4.41 -1.25 -6.40
CA GLU A 174 4.18 -1.01 -7.82
C GLU A 174 2.70 -1.12 -8.24
N ALA A 175 1.98 -2.07 -7.65
CA ALA A 175 0.60 -2.36 -7.99
C ALA A 175 -0.45 -1.51 -7.23
N THR A 176 -0.04 -0.65 -6.31
CA THR A 176 -0.96 0.09 -5.43
C THR A 176 -1.81 1.08 -6.21
N THR A 177 -1.24 1.77 -7.20
CA THR A 177 -1.96 2.75 -8.01
C THR A 177 -1.43 2.80 -9.44
N PRO A 178 -2.28 3.12 -10.44
CA PRO A 178 -1.87 3.25 -11.83
C PRO A 178 -1.11 4.55 -12.13
N VAL A 179 -0.94 5.42 -11.14
CA VAL A 179 -0.27 6.71 -11.28
C VAL A 179 0.99 6.78 -10.43
N LEU A 180 2.00 7.50 -10.89
CA LEU A 180 3.16 7.82 -10.10
C LEU A 180 2.76 8.80 -9.01
N LYS A 181 2.87 8.37 -7.76
CA LYS A 181 2.59 9.18 -6.58
C LYS A 181 3.85 9.34 -5.76
N GLN A 182 3.90 10.43 -5.02
CA GLN A 182 4.86 10.61 -3.93
C GLN A 182 4.79 9.43 -2.96
N TYR A 183 5.96 8.92 -2.53
CA TYR A 183 5.96 7.75 -1.67
C TYR A 183 5.55 8.12 -0.24
N CYS A 184 6.32 8.96 0.43
CA CYS A 184 6.01 9.46 1.76
C CYS A 184 6.05 11.00 1.78
N MET A 185 5.38 11.59 2.75
CA MET A 185 5.44 13.03 3.00
C MET A 185 5.55 13.32 4.48
N ALA A 186 6.30 14.36 4.83
CA ALA A 186 6.26 15.00 6.13
C ALA A 186 5.41 16.28 6.02
N VAL A 187 4.58 16.51 7.01
CA VAL A 187 3.60 17.61 6.99
C VAL A 187 3.78 18.47 8.22
N SER A 188 3.91 19.78 8.02
CA SER A 188 3.81 20.73 9.10
C SER A 188 2.36 20.85 9.58
N LEU A 189 2.17 20.85 10.88
CA LEU A 189 0.85 21.06 11.50
C LEU A 189 0.55 22.55 11.74
N TYR A 190 1.50 23.45 11.44
CA TYR A 190 1.29 24.88 11.61
C TYR A 190 0.14 25.46 10.78
N PRO A 191 -0.01 25.12 9.47
CA PRO A 191 -1.17 25.55 8.70
C PRO A 191 -2.50 25.07 9.28
N LEU A 192 -2.55 23.83 9.83
CA LEU A 192 -3.75 23.33 10.51
C LEU A 192 -4.09 24.16 11.74
N MET A 193 -3.08 24.58 12.51
CA MET A 193 -3.28 25.44 13.70
C MET A 193 -3.80 26.83 13.33
N MET A 194 -3.41 27.37 12.16
CA MET A 194 -3.80 28.69 11.69
C MET A 194 -5.14 28.72 10.97
N GLU A 195 -5.43 27.73 10.17
CA GLU A 195 -6.51 27.74 9.18
C GLU A 195 -7.50 26.57 9.35
N GLY A 196 -7.08 25.49 10.01
CA GLY A 196 -7.83 24.24 10.07
C GLY A 196 -7.69 23.38 8.80
N VAL A 197 -8.46 22.28 8.74
CA VAL A 197 -8.50 21.38 7.60
C VAL A 197 -9.78 21.58 6.82
N GLY A 198 -9.67 22.11 5.61
CA GLY A 198 -10.78 22.24 4.68
C GLY A 198 -10.35 21.89 3.26
N ASN A 199 -11.11 21.04 2.61
CA ASN A 199 -10.85 20.60 1.24
C ASN A 199 -12.13 20.47 0.41
N ILE A 200 -13.22 21.00 0.89
CA ILE A 200 -14.52 20.92 0.21
C ILE A 200 -14.91 22.34 -0.19
N ASP A 201 -15.13 22.55 -1.47
CA ASP A 201 -15.63 23.83 -1.99
C ASP A 201 -16.90 24.26 -1.25
N GLY A 202 -16.91 25.49 -0.77
CA GLY A 202 -18.02 26.08 -0.02
C GLY A 202 -18.00 25.80 1.49
N ILE A 203 -17.03 25.05 2.01
CA ILE A 203 -16.79 24.90 3.45
C ILE A 203 -15.56 25.70 3.83
N THR A 204 -15.72 26.74 4.63
CA THR A 204 -14.59 27.49 5.18
C THR A 204 -14.00 26.68 6.34
N PRO A 205 -12.72 26.27 6.25
CA PRO A 205 -12.07 25.63 7.38
C PRO A 205 -11.96 26.59 8.55
N THR A 206 -12.00 26.05 9.75
CA THR A 206 -11.74 26.80 10.98
C THR A 206 -10.64 26.11 11.77
N PRO A 207 -9.71 26.87 12.36
CA PRO A 207 -8.68 26.26 13.21
C PRO A 207 -9.31 25.50 14.38
N PRO A 208 -8.66 24.46 14.88
CA PRO A 208 -9.08 23.80 16.11
C PRO A 208 -9.12 24.80 17.27
N ASN A 209 -10.11 24.69 18.13
CA ASN A 209 -10.25 25.57 19.28
C ASN A 209 -10.01 24.87 20.63
N ASP A 210 -9.85 23.57 20.62
CA ASP A 210 -9.59 22.75 21.80
C ASP A 210 -8.82 21.46 21.45
N LEU A 211 -8.39 20.72 22.48
CA LEU A 211 -7.64 19.50 22.39
C LEU A 211 -8.36 18.38 21.59
N GLN A 212 -9.68 18.33 21.65
CA GLN A 212 -10.46 17.30 20.97
C GLN A 212 -10.63 17.62 19.48
N SER A 213 -10.93 18.88 19.15
CA SER A 213 -11.03 19.33 17.76
C SER A 213 -9.71 19.22 17.03
N PHE A 214 -8.60 19.55 17.72
CA PHE A 214 -7.25 19.32 17.17
C PHE A 214 -7.01 17.85 16.83
N SER A 215 -7.25 16.94 17.78
CA SER A 215 -7.07 15.49 17.56
C SER A 215 -7.91 14.95 16.40
N GLY A 216 -9.14 15.46 16.25
CA GLY A 216 -10.02 15.14 15.13
C GLY A 216 -9.48 15.65 13.79
N GLN A 217 -9.07 16.93 13.75
CA GLN A 217 -8.57 17.55 12.52
C GLN A 217 -7.23 16.94 12.06
N VAL A 218 -6.30 16.63 12.97
CA VAL A 218 -5.05 15.92 12.63
C VAL A 218 -5.35 14.56 12.01
N THR A 219 -6.29 13.82 12.60
CA THR A 219 -6.70 12.52 12.04
C THR A 219 -7.27 12.69 10.63
N ASN A 220 -8.17 13.65 10.42
CA ASN A 220 -8.73 13.94 9.11
C ASN A 220 -7.67 14.37 8.08
N LEU A 221 -6.71 15.20 8.48
CA LEU A 221 -5.59 15.61 7.64
C LEU A 221 -4.76 14.40 7.19
N ILE A 222 -4.46 13.47 8.11
CA ILE A 222 -3.73 12.24 7.79
C ILE A 222 -4.51 11.40 6.78
N PHE A 223 -5.81 11.19 6.96
CA PHE A 223 -6.65 10.46 6.01
C PHE A 223 -6.67 11.13 4.63
N LEU A 224 -6.85 12.44 4.58
CA LEU A 224 -6.84 13.21 3.35
C LEU A 224 -5.52 13.05 2.60
N LEU A 225 -4.39 13.27 3.27
CA LEU A 225 -3.08 13.22 2.66
C LEU A 225 -2.63 11.79 2.34
N SER A 226 -3.06 10.81 3.12
CA SER A 226 -2.78 9.39 2.84
C SER A 226 -3.38 8.91 1.51
N SER A 227 -4.38 9.61 0.97
CA SER A 227 -4.91 9.36 -0.37
C SER A 227 -3.97 9.84 -1.48
N GLN A 228 -3.09 10.79 -1.18
CA GLN A 228 -2.20 11.45 -2.13
C GLN A 228 -0.83 10.77 -2.25
N CYS A 229 -0.44 9.94 -1.28
CA CYS A 229 0.83 9.25 -1.27
C CYS A 229 0.66 7.71 -1.25
N LYS A 230 1.74 6.98 -1.55
CA LYS A 230 1.75 5.52 -1.45
C LYS A 230 2.11 5.02 -0.05
N GLY A 231 3.05 5.69 0.61
CA GLY A 231 3.58 5.34 1.91
C GLY A 231 2.97 6.16 3.06
N ALA A 232 3.81 6.69 3.92
CA ALA A 232 3.43 7.34 5.16
C ALA A 232 3.21 8.85 5.04
N VAL A 233 2.32 9.35 5.89
CA VAL A 233 2.17 10.77 6.21
C VAL A 233 2.74 11.00 7.60
N ALA A 234 3.90 11.64 7.69
CA ALA A 234 4.58 11.93 8.94
C ALA A 234 4.07 13.25 9.54
N VAL A 235 3.68 13.20 10.81
CA VAL A 235 3.28 14.37 11.62
C VAL A 235 4.29 14.57 12.75
N GLY A 236 5.54 14.88 12.38
CA GLY A 236 6.64 15.04 13.34
C GLY A 236 6.35 16.07 14.44
N GLU A 237 5.67 17.15 14.10
CA GLU A 237 5.31 18.24 15.02
C GLU A 237 4.12 17.92 15.94
N TYR A 238 3.64 16.66 15.98
CA TYR A 238 2.41 16.31 16.70
C TYR A 238 2.41 16.76 18.16
N PHE A 239 3.50 16.49 18.90
CA PHE A 239 3.57 16.87 20.31
C PHE A 239 3.73 18.37 20.52
N ILE A 240 4.41 19.06 19.61
CA ILE A 240 4.54 20.53 19.62
C ILE A 240 3.16 21.17 19.45
N ALA A 241 2.44 20.77 18.41
CA ALA A 241 1.11 21.31 18.14
C ALA A 241 0.08 20.92 19.23
N LEU A 242 0.12 19.68 19.71
CA LEU A 242 -0.75 19.22 20.79
C LEU A 242 -0.54 20.03 22.09
N ASN A 243 0.74 20.32 22.43
CA ASN A 243 1.07 21.14 23.59
C ASN A 243 0.42 22.52 23.53
N TYR A 244 0.34 23.13 22.36
CA TYR A 244 -0.35 24.43 22.21
C TYR A 244 -1.80 24.37 22.72
N TYR A 245 -2.57 23.37 22.30
CA TYR A 245 -3.97 23.23 22.74
C TYR A 245 -4.11 22.84 24.21
N ILE A 246 -3.13 22.09 24.75
CA ILE A 246 -3.10 21.81 26.20
C ILE A 246 -2.84 23.08 26.99
N VAL A 247 -1.92 23.94 26.53
CA VAL A 247 -1.63 25.23 27.16
C VAL A 247 -2.85 26.16 27.10
N GLN A 248 -3.54 26.21 25.97
CA GLN A 248 -4.76 27.01 25.82
C GLN A 248 -5.87 26.55 26.79
N GLU A 249 -6.01 25.24 27.03
CA GLU A 249 -7.10 24.69 27.87
C GLU A 249 -6.72 24.70 29.37
N PHE A 250 -5.45 24.46 29.72
CA PHE A 250 -5.01 24.21 31.10
C PHE A 250 -3.93 25.16 31.64
N GLY A 251 -3.44 26.05 30.79
CA GLY A 251 -2.34 26.98 31.12
C GLY A 251 -0.92 26.42 30.93
N PRO A 252 0.09 27.28 30.96
CA PRO A 252 1.46 26.95 30.55
C PRO A 252 2.12 25.87 31.42
N ASN A 253 1.81 25.80 32.72
CA ASN A 253 2.41 24.85 33.67
C ASN A 253 1.52 23.62 33.91
N TRP A 254 0.78 23.18 32.90
CA TRP A 254 -0.12 22.04 33.00
C TRP A 254 0.59 20.74 33.42
N TYR A 255 1.85 20.54 33.04
CA TYR A 255 2.65 19.35 33.32
C TYR A 255 2.95 19.17 34.82
N GLU A 256 2.94 20.24 35.60
CA GLU A 256 3.09 20.18 37.07
C GLU A 256 1.78 19.78 37.77
N LYS A 257 0.64 19.83 37.07
CA LYS A 257 -0.72 19.68 37.62
C LYS A 257 -1.50 18.53 37.00
N LEU A 258 -0.81 17.54 36.49
CA LEU A 258 -1.41 16.43 35.72
C LEU A 258 -2.60 15.74 36.41
N ASP A 259 -2.53 15.57 37.72
CA ASP A 259 -3.52 14.83 38.51
C ASP A 259 -4.51 15.78 39.24
N VAL A 260 -4.45 17.08 38.94
CA VAL A 260 -5.42 18.04 39.44
C VAL A 260 -6.72 17.89 38.69
N ILE A 261 -7.84 17.83 39.43
CA ILE A 261 -9.18 17.78 38.84
C ILE A 261 -9.55 19.17 38.34
N THR A 262 -9.85 19.24 37.06
CA THR A 262 -10.30 20.49 36.41
C THR A 262 -11.73 20.31 35.89
N THR A 263 -12.49 21.39 35.92
CA THR A 263 -13.82 21.43 35.26
C THR A 263 -13.64 22.18 33.96
N THR A 264 -13.80 21.48 32.82
CA THR A 264 -13.75 22.13 31.52
C THR A 264 -15.11 22.76 31.22
N GLU A 265 -15.12 24.01 30.78
CA GLU A 265 -16.36 24.78 30.48
C GLU A 265 -17.26 24.10 29.46
N HIS A 266 -16.65 23.26 28.55
CA HIS A 266 -17.38 22.62 27.46
C HIS A 266 -18.10 21.33 27.82
N CYS A 267 -17.82 20.69 28.96
CA CYS A 267 -18.35 19.33 29.23
C CYS A 267 -19.03 19.16 30.61
N ASN A 268 -18.92 20.09 31.53
CA ASN A 268 -19.34 19.94 32.93
C ASN A 268 -18.86 18.63 33.62
N LYS A 269 -17.83 17.98 33.06
CA LYS A 269 -17.24 16.76 33.61
C LYS A 269 -15.94 17.08 34.33
N GLN A 270 -15.90 16.70 35.59
CA GLN A 270 -14.66 16.72 36.35
C GLN A 270 -13.72 15.65 35.80
N ARG A 271 -12.54 16.04 35.34
CA ARG A 271 -11.48 15.12 34.89
C ARG A 271 -10.11 15.73 35.23
N THR A 272 -9.10 14.87 35.36
CA THR A 272 -7.74 15.35 35.48
C THR A 272 -7.19 15.82 34.12
N ILE A 273 -6.15 16.66 34.15
CA ILE A 273 -5.43 17.05 32.92
C ILE A 273 -4.89 15.82 32.20
N ARG A 274 -4.35 14.86 32.94
CA ARG A 274 -3.88 13.57 32.43
C ARG A 274 -4.99 12.81 31.67
N ASP A 275 -6.20 12.75 32.23
CA ASP A 275 -7.33 12.09 31.56
C ASP A 275 -7.74 12.79 30.26
N ALA A 276 -7.67 14.10 30.21
CA ALA A 276 -7.94 14.88 29.01
C ALA A 276 -6.90 14.56 27.91
N ILE A 277 -5.61 14.57 28.25
CA ILE A 277 -4.52 14.23 27.35
C ILE A 277 -4.64 12.79 26.85
N TYR A 278 -4.89 11.84 27.76
CA TYR A 278 -5.06 10.43 27.39
C TYR A 278 -6.27 10.19 26.49
N LYS A 279 -7.32 10.98 26.64
CA LYS A 279 -8.46 10.94 25.73
C LYS A 279 -8.07 11.40 24.32
N ALA A 280 -7.29 12.48 24.21
CA ALA A 280 -6.78 12.97 22.94
C ALA A 280 -5.85 11.94 22.28
N PHE A 281 -4.93 11.36 23.02
CA PHE A 281 -4.06 10.27 22.54
C PHE A 281 -4.87 9.08 22.03
N LYS A 282 -5.88 8.66 22.80
CA LYS A 282 -6.75 7.55 22.43
C LYS A 282 -7.52 7.84 21.14
N GLN A 283 -8.05 9.04 21.00
CA GLN A 283 -8.74 9.46 19.78
C GLN A 283 -7.82 9.43 18.57
N PHE A 284 -6.62 9.98 18.69
CA PHE A 284 -5.62 9.97 17.63
C PHE A 284 -5.19 8.54 17.26
N ILE A 285 -4.76 7.74 18.24
CA ILE A 285 -4.27 6.37 18.02
C ILE A 285 -5.34 5.51 17.38
N TYR A 286 -6.56 5.51 17.92
CA TYR A 286 -7.63 4.70 17.31
C TYR A 286 -8.10 5.25 15.97
N GLY A 287 -8.04 6.56 15.76
CA GLY A 287 -8.33 7.17 14.48
C GLY A 287 -7.38 6.65 13.40
N VAL A 288 -6.06 6.79 13.60
CA VAL A 288 -5.06 6.39 12.59
C VAL A 288 -4.92 4.87 12.39
N ASN A 289 -5.53 4.06 13.25
CA ASN A 289 -5.58 2.61 13.08
C ASN A 289 -6.89 2.13 12.45
N GLN A 290 -7.77 3.06 12.02
CA GLN A 290 -8.96 2.69 11.23
C GLN A 290 -8.57 2.51 9.76
N PRO A 291 -9.17 1.53 9.07
CA PRO A 291 -8.90 1.34 7.65
C PRO A 291 -9.47 2.48 6.81
N ALA A 292 -8.73 2.86 5.78
CA ALA A 292 -9.13 3.88 4.80
C ALA A 292 -9.50 3.22 3.46
N GLY A 293 -10.70 3.48 2.96
CA GLY A 293 -11.20 2.90 1.70
C GLY A 293 -10.32 3.22 0.49
N ASN A 294 -9.78 4.45 0.43
CA ASN A 294 -8.89 4.90 -0.65
C ASN A 294 -7.48 4.28 -0.62
N ARG A 295 -7.19 3.42 0.35
CA ARG A 295 -5.93 2.68 0.49
C ARG A 295 -6.14 1.17 0.45
N SER A 296 -7.09 0.69 -0.32
CA SER A 296 -7.45 -0.74 -0.34
C SER A 296 -7.75 -1.27 1.06
N TYR A 297 -8.44 -0.46 1.86
CA TYR A 297 -8.84 -0.78 3.24
C TYR A 297 -7.68 -0.95 4.23
N GLN A 298 -6.51 -0.41 3.91
CA GLN A 298 -5.40 -0.32 4.86
C GLN A 298 -5.53 0.92 5.74
N SER A 299 -5.02 0.86 6.96
CA SER A 299 -4.88 2.05 7.80
C SER A 299 -3.94 3.06 7.17
N PRO A 300 -4.13 4.38 7.37
CA PRO A 300 -3.18 5.37 6.90
C PRO A 300 -1.85 5.20 7.65
N PHE A 301 -0.78 5.04 6.88
CA PHE A 301 0.56 4.96 7.46
C PHE A 301 0.95 6.34 7.98
N THR A 302 1.25 6.41 9.25
CA THR A 302 1.66 7.67 9.88
C THR A 302 2.73 7.44 10.93
N ASN A 303 3.50 8.50 11.24
CA ASN A 303 4.43 8.47 12.35
C ASN A 303 4.37 9.78 13.16
N VAL A 304 4.83 9.69 14.39
CA VAL A 304 5.12 10.81 15.28
C VAL A 304 6.60 10.81 15.64
N SER A 305 7.16 11.96 15.97
CA SER A 305 8.56 12.07 16.34
C SER A 305 8.72 12.49 17.79
N TYR A 306 9.69 11.86 18.45
CA TYR A 306 10.22 12.27 19.74
C TYR A 306 11.56 12.98 19.52
N TYR A 307 11.85 13.93 20.36
CA TYR A 307 13.05 14.75 20.29
C TYR A 307 13.80 14.67 21.62
N ASP A 308 15.12 14.63 21.58
CA ASP A 308 15.94 15.02 22.71
C ASP A 308 15.98 16.55 22.86
N HIS A 309 16.49 17.04 23.96
CA HIS A 309 16.52 18.48 24.24
C HIS A 309 17.33 19.27 23.20
N THR A 310 18.50 18.78 22.84
CA THR A 310 19.38 19.43 21.85
C THR A 310 18.70 19.50 20.46
N TYR A 311 18.02 18.43 20.05
CA TYR A 311 17.31 18.41 18.79
C TYR A 311 16.06 19.31 18.81
N PHE A 312 15.36 19.32 19.94
CA PHE A 312 14.20 20.21 20.16
C PHE A 312 14.61 21.68 20.03
N ASP A 313 15.68 22.10 20.72
CA ASP A 313 16.18 23.47 20.65
C ASP A 313 16.60 23.87 19.24
N SER A 314 17.21 22.95 18.50
CA SER A 314 17.65 23.19 17.11
C SER A 314 16.48 23.42 16.16
N LEU A 315 15.36 22.72 16.33
CA LEU A 315 14.20 22.82 15.45
C LEU A 315 13.17 23.86 15.93
N PHE A 316 12.93 23.91 17.23
CA PHE A 316 11.79 24.66 17.78
C PHE A 316 12.20 25.81 18.70
N GLY A 317 13.50 26.05 18.91
CA GLY A 317 13.98 27.19 19.71
C GLY A 317 13.53 28.55 19.19
N GLU A 318 13.38 28.68 17.86
CA GLU A 318 12.84 29.90 17.22
C GLU A 318 11.42 29.68 16.63
N PHE A 319 10.74 28.62 17.02
CA PHE A 319 9.36 28.39 16.62
C PHE A 319 8.39 29.17 17.50
N TYR A 320 7.37 29.78 16.90
CA TYR A 320 6.32 30.51 17.58
C TYR A 320 4.96 29.90 17.27
N TYR A 321 4.17 29.71 18.29
CA TYR A 321 2.76 29.35 18.14
C TYR A 321 1.94 30.47 17.48
N PRO A 322 0.68 30.21 17.02
CA PRO A 322 -0.18 31.24 16.44
C PRO A 322 -0.44 32.46 17.34
N ASP A 323 -0.36 32.30 18.64
CA ASP A 323 -0.52 33.37 19.63
C ASP A 323 0.78 34.11 19.98
N GLY A 324 1.91 33.76 19.32
CA GLY A 324 3.21 34.35 19.54
C GLY A 324 3.99 33.78 20.74
N THR A 325 3.46 32.78 21.43
CA THR A 325 4.21 32.07 22.49
C THR A 325 5.13 30.99 21.91
N LYS A 326 6.11 30.54 22.71
CA LYS A 326 7.04 29.46 22.31
C LYS A 326 6.73 28.16 23.04
N PRO A 327 6.99 26.99 22.42
CA PRO A 327 6.93 25.73 23.12
C PRO A 327 8.00 25.67 24.22
N GLN A 328 7.65 25.06 25.35
CA GLN A 328 8.56 24.81 26.46
C GLN A 328 8.99 23.36 26.44
N TRP A 329 10.30 23.11 26.58
CA TRP A 329 10.86 21.76 26.56
C TRP A 329 10.23 20.85 27.61
N GLU A 330 10.11 21.32 28.86
CA GLU A 330 9.58 20.54 29.97
C GLU A 330 8.15 20.04 29.70
N ALA A 331 7.35 20.86 29.05
CA ALA A 331 5.98 20.50 28.67
C ALA A 331 5.98 19.47 27.55
N VAL A 332 6.82 19.65 26.52
CA VAL A 332 6.91 18.73 25.38
C VAL A 332 7.53 17.39 25.80
N ASP A 333 8.59 17.38 26.61
CA ASP A 333 9.21 16.17 27.15
C ASP A 333 8.19 15.37 28.00
N CYS A 334 7.48 16.06 28.90
CA CYS A 334 6.42 15.43 29.69
C CYS A 334 5.38 14.78 28.78
N LEU A 335 4.95 15.46 27.73
CA LEU A 335 3.94 14.97 26.79
C LEU A 335 4.42 13.75 26.00
N GLN A 336 5.67 13.77 25.53
CA GLN A 336 6.33 12.64 24.86
C GLN A 336 6.37 11.41 25.77
N ARG A 337 6.83 11.56 27.01
CA ARG A 337 6.91 10.48 28.00
C ARG A 337 5.50 9.93 28.37
N LEU A 338 4.50 10.79 28.44
CA LEU A 338 3.11 10.36 28.66
C LEU A 338 2.60 9.52 27.50
N PHE A 339 2.87 9.94 26.27
CA PHE A 339 2.45 9.21 25.08
C PHE A 339 3.12 7.84 24.99
N MET A 340 4.45 7.76 25.14
CA MET A 340 5.18 6.49 25.15
C MET A 340 4.60 5.48 26.15
N LYS A 341 4.37 5.92 27.40
CA LYS A 341 3.78 5.08 28.45
C LYS A 341 2.37 4.64 28.10
N PHE A 342 1.56 5.57 27.61
CA PHE A 342 0.16 5.30 27.24
C PHE A 342 0.06 4.34 26.05
N PHE A 343 0.80 4.61 24.99
CA PHE A 343 0.78 3.82 23.76
C PHE A 343 1.34 2.42 24.00
N ASN A 344 2.45 2.29 24.72
CA ASN A 344 3.00 1.00 25.10
C ASN A 344 1.97 0.17 25.87
N LYS A 345 1.28 0.78 26.84
CA LYS A 345 0.20 0.09 27.59
C LYS A 345 -0.96 -0.36 26.71
N LEU A 346 -1.29 0.37 25.64
CA LEU A 346 -2.31 -0.05 24.68
C LEU A 346 -1.82 -1.22 23.85
N ARG A 347 -0.58 -1.16 23.35
CA ARG A 347 0.03 -2.19 22.49
C ARG A 347 0.20 -3.53 23.18
N THR A 348 0.27 -3.57 24.51
CA THR A 348 0.26 -4.84 25.26
C THR A 348 -1.09 -5.55 25.24
N LYS A 349 -2.16 -4.87 24.85
CA LYS A 349 -3.53 -5.40 24.87
C LYS A 349 -4.10 -5.70 23.48
N GLN A 350 -3.59 -5.04 22.45
CA GLN A 350 -4.09 -5.13 21.10
C GLN A 350 -2.99 -4.75 20.10
N ILE A 351 -3.09 -5.26 18.88
CA ILE A 351 -2.17 -4.90 17.80
C ILE A 351 -2.54 -3.49 17.32
N LEU A 352 -1.62 -2.54 17.50
CA LEU A 352 -1.73 -1.16 17.03
C LEU A 352 -0.44 -0.83 16.29
N THR A 353 -0.48 -0.77 14.98
CA THR A 353 0.70 -0.53 14.15
C THR A 353 1.08 0.95 14.12
N PHE A 354 0.08 1.83 14.14
CA PHE A 354 0.28 3.27 14.00
C PHE A 354 -0.11 4.05 15.26
N PRO A 355 0.52 5.21 15.45
CA PRO A 355 1.62 5.79 14.69
C PRO A 355 2.93 4.99 14.87
N VAL A 356 3.80 4.98 13.86
CA VAL A 356 5.20 4.58 14.02
C VAL A 356 5.89 5.65 14.87
N GLU A 357 6.69 5.22 15.83
CA GLU A 357 7.40 6.10 16.73
C GLU A 357 8.83 6.28 16.22
N THR A 358 9.21 7.53 15.94
CA THR A 358 10.56 7.89 15.48
C THR A 358 11.24 8.73 16.57
N MET A 359 12.40 8.31 17.02
CA MET A 359 13.21 9.09 17.97
C MET A 359 14.33 9.82 17.23
N ALA A 360 14.36 11.14 17.35
CA ALA A 360 15.39 11.99 16.79
C ALA A 360 16.37 12.40 17.90
N MET A 361 17.63 12.07 17.71
CA MET A 361 18.70 12.35 18.65
C MET A 361 19.89 12.97 17.94
N VAL A 362 20.57 13.91 18.61
CA VAL A 362 21.78 14.54 18.05
C VAL A 362 23.02 13.68 18.35
N TYR A 363 23.73 13.39 17.28
CA TYR A 363 24.95 12.61 17.32
C TYR A 363 26.19 13.50 17.14
N ASP A 364 27.21 13.37 18.02
CA ASP A 364 28.50 14.03 17.87
C ASP A 364 29.49 13.09 17.15
N PRO A 365 29.86 13.38 15.90
CA PRO A 365 30.80 12.55 15.17
C PRO A 365 32.22 12.54 15.71
N LYS A 366 32.59 13.51 16.58
CA LYS A 366 33.92 13.57 17.17
C LYS A 366 34.07 12.62 18.35
N THR A 367 33.04 12.51 19.17
CA THR A 367 33.02 11.61 20.33
C THR A 367 32.44 10.24 20.01
N ASN A 368 31.82 10.10 18.86
CA ASN A 368 31.06 8.90 18.40
C ASN A 368 29.95 8.52 19.39
N ASP A 369 29.25 9.51 19.93
CA ASP A 369 28.23 9.32 20.96
C ASP A 369 27.04 10.26 20.73
N ILE A 370 25.90 9.94 21.37
CA ILE A 370 24.71 10.80 21.43
C ILE A 370 24.99 11.91 22.44
N ILE A 371 24.69 13.17 22.08
CA ILE A 371 24.99 14.35 22.91
C ILE A 371 24.11 14.35 24.14
N ASP A 372 22.79 14.11 23.95
CA ASP A 372 21.81 14.10 25.03
C ASP A 372 21.44 12.64 25.35
N LYS A 373 21.69 12.23 26.59
CA LYS A 373 21.50 10.83 27.02
C LYS A 373 20.32 10.64 27.98
N GLU A 374 19.60 11.72 28.33
CA GLU A 374 18.51 11.67 29.31
C GLU A 374 17.13 11.49 28.70
#